data_f329dafc5daaaf468897acb250a0ba4b
#
_entry.id   f329dafc5daaaf468897acb250a0ba4b
#
_cell.length_a   1.000
_cell.length_b   1.000
_cell.length_c   1.000
_cell.angle_alpha   90.00
_cell.angle_beta   90.00
_cell.angle_gamma   90.00
#
_symmetry.space_group_name_H-M   'P 1'
#
loop_
_entity.id
_entity.type
_entity.pdbx_description
1 polymer ?
#
loop_
_entity_poly.entity_id
_entity_poly.type
_entity_poly.pdbx_seq_one_letter_code
_entity_poly.pdbx_strand_id
1 'polypeptide(L)'
;KETIQKGIWILDDKASNYYHWLLDSLQRYILVPNKYRNFPILIPKNYENKWIIDQLNFLNIKYKVLDKNTKIKVKKILIPSYSAQTGNFNTNILLKLRDLFLGRANIKHTKSMSSRIWVDRVNVRRGISNNEEILKVLKKYKFEIMQFENYTINEVINIVSNAKVLA
;
A
#
# COMPACT_ATOMS: atom_id res chain seq x y z
N LYS A 1 10.16 -29.77 3.16
CA LYS A 1 8.73 -29.62 2.83
C LYS A 1 8.01 -29.03 4.03
N GLU A 2 7.41 -27.86 3.89
CA GLU A 2 6.65 -27.19 4.95
C GLU A 2 5.15 -27.39 4.73
N THR A 3 4.38 -27.54 5.82
CA THR A 3 2.92 -27.60 5.74
C THR A 3 2.30 -26.46 6.52
N ILE A 4 1.55 -25.60 5.81
CA ILE A 4 0.78 -24.48 6.38
C ILE A 4 -0.69 -24.93 6.50
N GLN A 5 -1.28 -24.75 7.69
CA GLN A 5 -2.66 -25.20 7.93
C GLN A 5 -3.68 -24.34 7.18
N LYS A 6 -3.47 -23.02 7.18
CA LYS A 6 -4.43 -22.03 6.64
C LYS A 6 -3.67 -20.84 6.05
N GLY A 7 -4.18 -20.26 4.97
CA GLY A 7 -3.61 -19.06 4.38
C GLY A 7 -4.60 -18.33 3.46
N ILE A 8 -4.27 -17.07 3.18
CA ILE A 8 -4.97 -16.22 2.22
C ILE A 8 -3.98 -15.89 1.11
N TRP A 9 -4.41 -15.99 -0.14
CA TRP A 9 -3.63 -15.59 -1.30
C TRP A 9 -4.33 -14.47 -2.04
N ILE A 10 -3.73 -13.30 -2.00
CA ILE A 10 -4.27 -12.09 -2.66
C ILE A 10 -3.36 -11.58 -3.79
N LEU A 11 -2.18 -12.19 -3.97
CA LEU A 11 -1.16 -11.71 -4.87
C LEU A 11 -1.39 -12.16 -6.31
N ASP A 12 -0.89 -11.36 -7.22
CA ASP A 12 -0.66 -11.68 -8.63
C ASP A 12 0.79 -11.35 -9.03
N ASP A 13 1.11 -11.47 -10.30
CA ASP A 13 2.44 -11.22 -10.85
C ASP A 13 2.89 -9.75 -10.75
N LYS A 14 1.95 -8.81 -10.59
CA LYS A 14 2.20 -7.37 -10.48
C LYS A 14 2.22 -6.83 -9.06
N ALA A 15 1.95 -7.67 -8.06
CA ALA A 15 1.83 -7.27 -6.66
C ALA A 15 3.12 -6.67 -6.04
N SER A 16 4.28 -6.82 -6.70
CA SER A 16 5.52 -6.11 -6.33
C SER A 16 5.51 -4.62 -6.70
N ASN A 17 4.54 -4.14 -7.47
CA ASN A 17 4.36 -2.73 -7.79
C ASN A 17 3.38 -2.11 -6.79
N TYR A 18 3.71 -0.91 -6.29
CA TYR A 18 2.93 -0.22 -5.24
C TYR A 18 1.46 -0.01 -5.63
N TYR A 19 1.20 0.43 -6.86
CA TYR A 19 -0.17 0.61 -7.37
C TYR A 19 -0.95 -0.69 -7.37
N HIS A 20 -0.39 -1.75 -7.94
CA HIS A 20 -1.05 -3.05 -8.03
C HIS A 20 -1.23 -3.73 -6.67
N TRP A 21 -0.29 -3.53 -5.74
CA TRP A 21 -0.46 -3.98 -4.37
C TRP A 21 -1.69 -3.34 -3.71
N LEU A 22 -1.82 -2.01 -3.79
CA LEU A 22 -2.94 -1.30 -3.17
C LEU A 22 -4.28 -1.62 -3.84
N LEU A 23 -4.32 -1.57 -5.18
CA LEU A 23 -5.57 -1.57 -5.92
C LEU A 23 -5.99 -2.96 -6.43
N ASP A 24 -5.05 -3.89 -6.60
CA ASP A 24 -5.38 -5.26 -6.98
C ASP A 24 -5.31 -6.20 -5.76
N SER A 25 -4.21 -6.20 -5.01
CA SER A 25 -3.99 -7.17 -3.94
C SER A 25 -4.74 -6.82 -2.64
N LEU A 26 -4.54 -5.62 -2.08
CA LEU A 26 -5.22 -5.25 -0.83
C LEU A 26 -6.74 -5.10 -0.97
N GLN A 27 -7.24 -4.71 -2.13
CA GLN A 27 -8.68 -4.74 -2.38
C GLN A 27 -9.27 -6.16 -2.28
N ARG A 28 -8.53 -7.17 -2.72
CA ARG A 28 -8.96 -8.58 -2.55
C ARG A 28 -9.04 -8.97 -1.08
N TYR A 29 -8.12 -8.45 -0.23
CA TYR A 29 -8.20 -8.69 1.22
C TYR A 29 -9.49 -8.11 1.83
N ILE A 30 -9.98 -6.97 1.34
CA ILE A 30 -11.27 -6.40 1.80
C ILE A 30 -12.45 -7.34 1.55
N LEU A 31 -12.38 -8.16 0.51
CA LEU A 31 -13.41 -9.16 0.18
C LEU A 31 -13.34 -10.41 1.07
N VAL A 32 -12.28 -10.59 1.87
CA VAL A 32 -12.16 -11.72 2.79
C VAL A 32 -13.21 -11.62 3.88
N PRO A 33 -14.09 -12.62 4.04
CA PRO A 33 -15.07 -12.65 5.12
C PRO A 33 -14.40 -12.57 6.50
N ASN A 34 -14.99 -11.86 7.45
CA ASN A 34 -14.43 -11.59 8.77
C ASN A 34 -13.95 -12.87 9.50
N LYS A 35 -14.69 -13.96 9.40
CA LYS A 35 -14.35 -15.26 10.01
C LYS A 35 -13.02 -15.86 9.52
N TYR A 36 -12.48 -15.38 8.39
CA TYR A 36 -11.21 -15.85 7.82
C TYR A 36 -10.08 -14.83 7.91
N ARG A 37 -10.33 -13.61 8.39
CA ARG A 37 -9.30 -12.54 8.49
C ARG A 37 -8.21 -12.83 9.50
N ASN A 38 -8.37 -13.87 10.33
CA ASN A 38 -7.31 -14.37 11.21
C ASN A 38 -6.30 -15.29 10.51
N PHE A 39 -6.55 -15.70 9.26
CA PHE A 39 -5.60 -16.46 8.47
C PHE A 39 -4.47 -15.53 7.97
N PRO A 40 -3.21 -15.98 7.96
CA PRO A 40 -2.13 -15.16 7.43
C PRO A 40 -2.22 -15.02 5.91
N ILE A 41 -1.92 -13.82 5.42
CA ILE A 41 -1.60 -13.63 4.00
C ILE A 41 -0.26 -14.33 3.73
N LEU A 42 -0.21 -15.13 2.69
CA LEU A 42 1.00 -15.83 2.27
C LEU A 42 1.78 -14.93 1.30
N ILE A 43 3.00 -14.55 1.70
CA ILE A 43 3.87 -13.64 0.94
C ILE A 43 5.10 -14.42 0.47
N PRO A 44 5.24 -14.74 -0.81
CA PRO A 44 6.48 -15.31 -1.33
C PRO A 44 7.66 -14.36 -1.08
N LYS A 45 8.85 -14.91 -0.81
CA LYS A 45 10.06 -14.16 -0.45
C LYS A 45 10.41 -13.04 -1.44
N ASN A 46 10.14 -13.24 -2.73
CA ASN A 46 10.36 -12.23 -3.78
C ASN A 46 9.36 -11.04 -3.72
N TYR A 47 8.29 -11.12 -2.94
CA TYR A 47 7.34 -10.04 -2.67
C TYR A 47 7.53 -9.42 -1.26
N GLU A 48 8.54 -9.85 -0.51
CA GLU A 48 8.87 -9.30 0.81
C GLU A 48 9.54 -7.94 0.68
N ASN A 49 8.79 -6.95 0.20
CA ASN A 49 9.22 -5.57 0.15
C ASN A 49 8.90 -4.87 1.48
N LYS A 50 9.82 -4.01 1.96
CA LYS A 50 9.64 -3.28 3.22
C LYS A 50 8.28 -2.57 3.28
N TRP A 51 7.90 -1.85 2.24
CA TRP A 51 6.64 -1.10 2.20
C TRP A 51 5.38 -1.99 2.20
N ILE A 52 5.45 -3.25 1.68
CA ILE A 52 4.36 -4.24 1.80
C ILE A 52 4.22 -4.67 3.26
N ILE A 53 5.34 -5.03 3.88
CA ILE A 53 5.37 -5.49 5.26
C ILE A 53 4.93 -4.39 6.23
N ASP A 54 5.40 -3.16 6.02
CA ASP A 54 5.00 -2.00 6.82
C ASP A 54 3.48 -1.77 6.75
N GLN A 55 2.85 -1.90 5.57
CA GLN A 55 1.40 -1.76 5.43
C GLN A 55 0.63 -2.87 6.13
N LEU A 56 1.07 -4.11 6.00
CA LEU A 56 0.44 -5.24 6.69
C LEU A 56 0.53 -5.08 8.21
N ASN A 57 1.68 -4.65 8.73
CA ASN A 57 1.88 -4.35 10.14
C ASN A 57 1.00 -3.18 10.61
N PHE A 58 0.98 -2.08 9.86
CA PHE A 58 0.14 -0.91 10.15
C PHE A 58 -1.35 -1.27 10.22
N LEU A 59 -1.81 -2.09 9.30
CA LEU A 59 -3.19 -2.57 9.25
C LEU A 59 -3.47 -3.69 10.26
N ASN A 60 -2.46 -4.18 11.00
CA ASN A 60 -2.54 -5.35 11.87
C ASN A 60 -3.07 -6.61 11.14
N ILE A 61 -2.60 -6.81 9.93
CA ILE A 61 -2.95 -7.97 9.10
C ILE A 61 -1.88 -9.05 9.29
N LYS A 62 -2.29 -10.25 9.66
CA LYS A 62 -1.38 -11.39 9.79
C LYS A 62 -0.83 -11.80 8.44
N TYR A 63 0.46 -12.07 8.38
CA TYR A 63 1.12 -12.58 7.18
C TYR A 63 2.15 -13.64 7.54
N LYS A 64 2.55 -14.40 6.54
CA LYS A 64 3.65 -15.37 6.63
C LYS A 64 4.47 -15.28 5.35
N VAL A 65 5.74 -14.96 5.50
CA VAL A 65 6.70 -15.01 4.39
C VAL A 65 7.04 -16.47 4.09
N LEU A 66 6.99 -16.81 2.81
CA LEU A 66 7.26 -18.14 2.30
C LEU A 66 8.69 -18.23 1.79
N ASP A 67 9.43 -19.22 2.27
CA ASP A 67 10.78 -19.47 1.79
C ASP A 67 10.78 -19.86 0.30
N LYS A 68 11.68 -19.26 -0.47
CA LYS A 68 11.81 -19.49 -1.92
C LYS A 68 12.22 -20.91 -2.28
N ASN A 69 12.99 -21.58 -1.42
CA ASN A 69 13.60 -22.88 -1.69
C ASN A 69 12.83 -24.07 -1.09
N THR A 70 11.68 -23.80 -0.48
CA THR A 70 10.91 -24.82 0.24
C THR A 70 9.61 -25.15 -0.50
N LYS A 71 9.38 -26.44 -0.77
CA LYS A 71 8.05 -26.90 -1.23
C LYS A 71 7.04 -26.73 -0.11
N ILE A 72 6.03 -25.90 -0.33
CA ILE A 72 5.01 -25.56 0.66
C ILE A 72 3.69 -26.22 0.27
N LYS A 73 3.09 -26.92 1.24
CA LYS A 73 1.73 -27.46 1.13
C LYS A 73 0.80 -26.63 2.02
N VAL A 74 -0.24 -26.06 1.46
CA VAL A 74 -1.27 -25.35 2.23
C VAL A 74 -2.51 -26.23 2.29
N LYS A 75 -2.98 -26.58 3.51
CA LYS A 75 -4.16 -27.44 3.68
C LYS A 75 -5.45 -26.71 3.34
N LYS A 76 -5.56 -25.44 3.72
CA LYS A 76 -6.71 -24.60 3.40
C LYS A 76 -6.24 -23.23 2.92
N ILE A 77 -6.50 -22.91 1.66
CA ILE A 77 -6.18 -21.62 1.09
C ILE A 77 -7.48 -20.89 0.69
N LEU A 78 -7.56 -19.61 1.03
CA LEU A 78 -8.61 -18.72 0.59
C LEU A 78 -8.03 -17.81 -0.50
N ILE A 79 -8.67 -17.80 -1.66
CA ILE A 79 -8.28 -16.98 -2.80
C ILE A 79 -9.48 -16.09 -3.16
N PRO A 80 -9.54 -14.85 -2.66
CA PRO A 80 -10.60 -13.93 -3.03
C PRO A 80 -10.54 -13.60 -4.52
N SER A 81 -11.70 -13.41 -5.15
CA SER A 81 -11.77 -12.93 -6.54
C SER A 81 -11.22 -11.53 -6.68
N TYR A 82 -10.91 -11.12 -7.90
CA TYR A 82 -10.59 -9.72 -8.19
C TYR A 82 -11.82 -8.85 -7.97
N SER A 83 -11.60 -7.63 -7.47
CA SER A 83 -12.64 -6.62 -7.29
C SER A 83 -12.94 -5.85 -8.59
N ALA A 84 -11.97 -5.82 -9.51
CA ALA A 84 -12.03 -5.22 -10.83
C ALA A 84 -10.97 -5.89 -11.73
N GLN A 85 -10.94 -5.56 -13.02
CA GLN A 85 -9.83 -5.96 -13.89
C GLN A 85 -8.51 -5.34 -13.41
N THR A 86 -7.40 -6.05 -13.60
CA THR A 86 -6.06 -5.57 -13.22
C THR A 86 -5.79 -4.18 -13.78
N GLY A 87 -5.35 -3.28 -12.91
CA GLY A 87 -5.11 -1.86 -13.23
C GLY A 87 -6.34 -0.96 -13.13
N ASN A 88 -7.51 -1.52 -12.83
CA ASN A 88 -8.73 -0.80 -12.46
C ASN A 88 -9.08 -1.06 -10.99
N PHE A 89 -10.08 -0.35 -10.49
CA PHE A 89 -10.52 -0.52 -9.10
C PHE A 89 -12.03 -0.43 -8.97
N ASN A 90 -12.56 -1.08 -7.96
CA ASN A 90 -13.95 -0.93 -7.54
C ASN A 90 -14.01 0.18 -6.47
N THR A 91 -14.70 1.27 -6.76
CA THR A 91 -14.77 2.44 -5.88
C THR A 91 -15.28 2.09 -4.47
N ASN A 92 -16.29 1.24 -4.35
CA ASN A 92 -16.82 0.87 -3.04
C ASN A 92 -15.82 0.05 -2.21
N ILE A 93 -15.03 -0.80 -2.85
CA ILE A 93 -13.97 -1.57 -2.19
C ILE A 93 -12.80 -0.66 -1.83
N LEU A 94 -12.45 0.27 -2.72
CA LEU A 94 -11.41 1.26 -2.47
C LEU A 94 -11.75 2.15 -1.26
N LEU A 95 -12.99 2.61 -1.15
CA LEU A 95 -13.44 3.39 0.02
C LEU A 95 -13.33 2.58 1.32
N LYS A 96 -13.71 1.30 1.31
CA LYS A 96 -13.51 0.42 2.47
C LYS A 96 -12.02 0.24 2.83
N LEU A 97 -11.15 0.13 1.83
CA LEU A 97 -9.70 0.06 2.05
C LEU A 97 -9.18 1.37 2.65
N ARG A 98 -9.59 2.52 2.11
CA ARG A 98 -9.29 3.85 2.67
C ARG A 98 -9.73 3.93 4.14
N ASP A 99 -10.96 3.54 4.45
CA ASP A 99 -11.49 3.61 5.81
C ASP A 99 -10.72 2.67 6.76
N LEU A 100 -10.23 1.53 6.27
CA LEU A 100 -9.37 0.64 7.04
C LEU A 100 -8.04 1.33 7.42
N PHE A 101 -7.42 2.07 6.48
CA PHE A 101 -6.21 2.85 6.75
C PHE A 101 -6.50 4.01 7.71
N LEU A 102 -7.55 4.78 7.47
CA LEU A 102 -7.93 5.92 8.32
C LEU A 102 -8.29 5.49 9.74
N GLY A 103 -8.96 4.36 9.90
CA GLY A 103 -9.33 3.81 11.22
C GLY A 103 -8.12 3.34 12.05
N ARG A 104 -6.93 3.19 11.42
CA ARG A 104 -5.67 2.86 12.11
C ARG A 104 -4.78 4.08 12.31
N ALA A 105 -4.99 5.12 11.53
CA ALA A 105 -4.15 6.30 11.59
C ALA A 105 -4.49 7.17 12.80
N ASN A 106 -3.45 7.71 13.42
CA ASN A 106 -3.58 8.77 14.42
C ASN A 106 -3.51 10.12 13.67
N ILE A 107 -4.65 10.59 13.19
CA ILE A 107 -4.73 11.82 12.40
C ILE A 107 -4.71 13.02 13.34
N LYS A 108 -3.73 13.90 13.15
CA LYS A 108 -3.59 15.17 13.85
C LYS A 108 -3.85 16.31 12.86
N HIS A 109 -4.89 17.07 13.08
CA HIS A 109 -5.14 18.28 12.31
C HIS A 109 -4.26 19.42 12.85
N THR A 110 -3.16 19.69 12.15
CA THR A 110 -2.23 20.75 12.53
C THR A 110 -2.30 21.90 11.51
N LYS A 111 -2.44 23.15 12.00
CA LYS A 111 -2.40 24.34 11.16
C LYS A 111 -1.03 24.61 10.52
N SER A 112 0.02 23.92 10.98
CA SER A 112 1.41 24.13 10.58
C SER A 112 1.83 23.31 9.36
N MET A 113 1.02 22.35 8.89
CA MET A 113 1.37 21.56 7.72
C MET A 113 1.05 22.33 6.43
N SER A 114 1.93 22.19 5.45
CA SER A 114 1.72 22.80 4.13
C SER A 114 0.41 22.30 3.50
N SER A 115 -0.35 23.22 2.97
CA SER A 115 -1.60 22.89 2.27
C SER A 115 -1.38 22.41 0.83
N ARG A 116 -0.15 22.53 0.30
CA ARG A 116 0.23 22.17 -1.07
C ARG A 116 1.44 21.26 -1.03
N ILE A 117 1.26 20.03 -1.43
CA ILE A 117 2.28 18.98 -1.38
C ILE A 117 2.60 18.53 -2.80
N TRP A 118 3.88 18.51 -3.13
CA TRP A 118 4.42 17.80 -4.29
C TRP A 118 5.12 16.53 -3.81
N VAL A 119 4.67 15.39 -4.33
CA VAL A 119 5.32 14.12 -4.04
C VAL A 119 6.43 13.90 -5.06
N ASP A 120 7.66 14.18 -4.63
CA ASP A 120 8.84 14.01 -5.48
C ASP A 120 9.22 12.53 -5.61
N ARG A 121 9.59 12.15 -6.82
CA ARG A 121 9.99 10.79 -7.18
C ARG A 121 11.47 10.74 -7.49
N VAL A 122 12.27 10.53 -6.46
CA VAL A 122 13.72 10.42 -6.59
C VAL A 122 14.13 8.96 -6.83
N ASN A 123 15.18 8.76 -7.64
CA ASN A 123 15.76 7.44 -7.91
C ASN A 123 14.79 6.39 -8.47
N VAL A 124 13.81 6.81 -9.26
CA VAL A 124 12.85 5.91 -9.91
C VAL A 124 13.12 5.79 -11.41
N ARG A 125 12.78 4.64 -11.97
CA ARG A 125 12.93 4.36 -13.42
C ARG A 125 12.24 5.40 -14.33
N ARG A 126 11.21 6.07 -13.85
CA ARG A 126 10.45 7.11 -14.56
C ARG A 126 10.60 8.44 -13.84
N GLY A 127 11.81 8.98 -13.82
CA GLY A 127 12.10 10.31 -13.31
C GLY A 127 11.57 11.40 -14.26
N ILE A 128 11.48 12.62 -13.73
CA ILE A 128 11.08 13.81 -14.49
C ILE A 128 12.34 14.41 -15.12
N SER A 129 12.38 14.55 -16.44
CA SER A 129 13.59 15.02 -17.16
C SER A 129 13.92 16.51 -16.91
N ASN A 130 12.89 17.34 -16.66
CA ASN A 130 13.04 18.79 -16.40
C ASN A 130 12.74 19.14 -14.93
N ASN A 131 13.17 18.30 -13.99
CA ASN A 131 12.84 18.42 -12.57
C ASN A 131 13.23 19.79 -11.99
N GLU A 132 14.37 20.36 -12.36
CA GLU A 132 14.81 21.68 -11.85
C GLU A 132 13.86 22.82 -12.21
N GLU A 133 13.32 22.82 -13.43
CA GLU A 133 12.36 23.81 -13.88
C GLU A 133 11.04 23.69 -13.10
N ILE A 134 10.56 22.46 -12.93
CA ILE A 134 9.36 22.15 -12.15
C ILE A 134 9.54 22.60 -10.70
N LEU A 135 10.66 22.30 -10.07
CA LEU A 135 10.96 22.71 -8.70
C LEU A 135 10.94 24.24 -8.51
N LYS A 136 11.42 25.01 -9.50
CA LYS A 136 11.31 26.49 -9.47
C LYS A 136 9.85 26.96 -9.45
N VAL A 137 9.02 26.35 -10.30
CA VAL A 137 7.58 26.65 -10.35
C VAL A 137 6.89 26.28 -9.05
N LEU A 138 7.16 25.08 -8.53
CA LEU A 138 6.56 24.58 -7.29
C LEU A 138 6.89 25.49 -6.10
N LYS A 139 8.14 25.95 -5.98
CA LYS A 139 8.57 26.92 -4.95
C LYS A 139 7.81 28.25 -5.08
N LYS A 140 7.64 28.78 -6.30
CA LYS A 140 6.86 30.01 -6.56
C LYS A 140 5.43 29.87 -6.04
N TYR A 141 4.80 28.70 -6.19
CA TYR A 141 3.44 28.42 -5.72
C TYR A 141 3.36 27.86 -4.29
N LYS A 142 4.47 27.90 -3.54
CA LYS A 142 4.58 27.47 -2.13
C LYS A 142 4.20 25.99 -1.93
N PHE A 143 4.62 25.12 -2.85
CA PHE A 143 4.54 23.70 -2.63
C PHE A 143 5.68 23.25 -1.69
N GLU A 144 5.34 22.39 -0.75
CA GLU A 144 6.30 21.62 0.01
C GLU A 144 6.62 20.34 -0.78
N ILE A 145 7.92 20.07 -0.95
CA ILE A 145 8.41 18.94 -1.73
C ILE A 145 8.72 17.80 -0.77
N MET A 146 8.07 16.68 -0.96
CA MET A 146 8.18 15.53 -0.06
C MET A 146 8.48 14.24 -0.81
N GLN A 147 9.31 13.41 -0.20
CA GLN A 147 9.60 12.05 -0.66
C GLN A 147 8.95 11.09 0.33
N PHE A 148 7.83 10.49 -0.05
CA PHE A 148 7.05 9.67 0.86
C PHE A 148 7.78 8.41 1.34
N GLU A 149 8.84 8.00 0.66
CA GLU A 149 9.73 6.92 1.08
C GLU A 149 10.42 7.19 2.43
N ASN A 150 10.57 8.46 2.81
CA ASN A 150 11.21 8.88 4.06
C ASN A 150 10.26 8.95 5.25
N TYR A 151 8.98 8.68 5.04
CA TYR A 151 7.92 8.80 6.04
C TYR A 151 7.29 7.46 6.38
N THR A 152 6.83 7.33 7.60
CA THR A 152 5.98 6.20 8.00
C THR A 152 4.60 6.33 7.36
N ILE A 153 3.86 5.24 7.27
CA ILE A 153 2.49 5.23 6.73
C ILE A 153 1.58 6.21 7.49
N ASN A 154 1.71 6.28 8.81
CA ASN A 154 0.93 7.21 9.63
C ASN A 154 1.26 8.67 9.32
N GLU A 155 2.52 9.00 9.11
CA GLU A 155 2.96 10.35 8.70
C GLU A 155 2.43 10.70 7.31
N VAL A 156 2.55 9.79 6.33
CA VAL A 156 1.99 10.00 4.98
C VAL A 156 0.49 10.25 5.04
N ILE A 157 -0.26 9.46 5.81
CA ILE A 157 -1.71 9.67 5.99
C ILE A 157 -1.98 11.04 6.61
N ASN A 158 -1.21 11.46 7.62
CA ASN A 158 -1.36 12.78 8.23
C ASN A 158 -1.08 13.91 7.23
N ILE A 159 0.01 13.80 6.47
CA ILE A 159 0.39 14.79 5.44
C ILE A 159 -0.75 14.93 4.41
N VAL A 160 -1.18 13.82 3.84
CA VAL A 160 -2.21 13.80 2.79
C VAL A 160 -3.57 14.26 3.32
N SER A 161 -3.93 13.89 4.57
CA SER A 161 -5.20 14.30 5.19
C SER A 161 -5.27 15.81 5.47
N ASN A 162 -4.13 16.48 5.63
CA ASN A 162 -4.06 17.93 5.86
C ASN A 162 -3.79 18.74 4.57
N ALA A 163 -3.43 18.08 3.47
CA ALA A 163 -3.17 18.72 2.20
C ALA A 163 -4.47 19.16 1.51
N LYS A 164 -4.48 20.38 0.97
CA LYS A 164 -5.53 20.87 0.08
C LYS A 164 -5.24 20.56 -1.39
N VAL A 165 -3.97 20.49 -1.74
CA VAL A 165 -3.48 20.15 -3.06
C VAL A 165 -2.38 19.12 -2.93
N LEU A 166 -2.52 18.01 -3.62
CA LEU A 166 -1.54 16.97 -3.77
C LEU A 166 -1.22 16.80 -5.26
N ALA A 167 0.04 16.84 -5.62
CA ALA A 167 0.51 16.69 -7.00
C ALA A 167 1.79 15.84 -7.08
#